data_4c04a4b95cf04e99d4c55a23209e978c
#
_entry.id   4c04a4b95cf04e99d4c55a23209e978c
#
_cell.length_a   1.000
_cell.length_b   1.000
_cell.length_c   1.000
_cell.angle_alpha   90.00
_cell.angle_beta   90.00
_cell.angle_gamma   90.00
#
_symmetry.space_group_name_H-M   'P 1'
#
loop_
_entity.id
_entity.type
_entity.pdbx_description
1 polymer ?
#
loop_
_entity_poly.entity_id
_entity_poly.type
_entity_poly.pdbx_seq_one_letter_code
_entity_poly.pdbx_strand_id
1 'polypeptide(L)'
;MKPQILLRSSLALASLLLSVHSAAADNGHSSRKHLQVERVRVDEEIAIEDPVSVARAAKVKDAMLHAWSSYEKFAWGFDELQPQTKDGVDTFGGLGATVVDALDTLFIMGLNEQFQRARQWVATSLDFNKDYDASVFETTIRILGGLLSAHDLSGDKMFLEKATELADRLLPAWNTPSGINLNRVNLATGQAHNANGKYTVLAEVGTEQLEFIALSQRTNDTKYQQKVENVIKKLQKSFPVDGLVPINIDPKTGRPSPSIITFGGGGDSFYEYLLKAWVQGNKTEAVNFYREMWETSIVKGLQSLIRRTTPSSYAYICEKDGNTLIDTMDELACFVPGMLALGSPGFAPRQAKRILSLAEELARTCYNFYQMTKTKLAGENYGFNPGKDISLNTPYNILRPETVESLFYLWRLTGNNTYREFAWNIFQAFEKHSKLKTGYVGLEDVNTGEQDNLQQSFFLAETLKYLYLLFSPPSVIPLDQWVFNTEAHPLKIVTRTTGPNNSG
;
A
#
# COMPACT_ATOMS: atom_id res chain seq x y z
N MET A 1 -15.37 31.12 48.74
CA MET A 1 -14.89 30.12 49.68
C MET A 1 -14.28 28.97 48.91
N LYS A 2 -12.94 28.84 48.95
CA LYS A 2 -12.20 27.65 48.52
C LYS A 2 -12.24 26.61 49.61
N PRO A 3 -12.04 25.31 49.27
CA PRO A 3 -10.90 24.67 49.89
C PRO A 3 -9.97 23.93 48.91
N GLN A 4 -8.69 24.03 49.24
CA GLN A 4 -7.56 23.23 48.80
C GLN A 4 -7.65 21.81 49.34
N ILE A 5 -7.18 20.80 48.55
CA ILE A 5 -6.71 19.53 49.06
C ILE A 5 -5.42 19.10 48.32
N LEU A 6 -4.41 19.08 49.11
CA LEU A 6 -3.08 18.48 49.17
C LEU A 6 -2.70 17.33 48.24
N LEU A 7 -1.47 17.51 47.69
CA LEU A 7 -0.53 16.48 47.22
C LEU A 7 -0.16 15.50 48.37
N ARG A 8 0.01 14.22 48.02
CA ARG A 8 0.93 13.31 48.72
C ARG A 8 1.77 12.54 47.74
N SER A 9 3.05 12.84 47.76
CA SER A 9 4.18 12.12 47.16
C SER A 9 4.48 10.87 48.03
N SER A 10 4.84 9.77 47.40
CA SER A 10 5.50 8.64 48.05
C SER A 10 6.68 8.19 47.18
N LEU A 11 7.89 8.60 47.60
CA LEU A 11 9.15 8.00 47.19
C LEU A 11 9.29 6.62 47.89
N ALA A 12 9.73 5.62 47.13
CA ALA A 12 10.32 4.39 47.69
C ALA A 12 11.73 4.24 47.09
N LEU A 13 12.73 4.48 47.92
CA LEU A 13 14.14 4.08 47.67
C LEU A 13 14.27 2.57 47.89
N ALA A 14 14.93 1.88 46.98
CA ALA A 14 15.54 0.58 47.24
C ALA A 14 17.01 0.61 46.85
N SER A 15 17.85 0.59 47.88
CA SER A 15 19.29 0.41 47.81
C SER A 15 19.64 -1.06 47.58
N LEU A 16 20.55 -1.37 46.66
CA LEU A 16 21.19 -2.68 46.52
C LEU A 16 22.70 -2.57 46.68
N LEU A 17 23.18 -3.36 47.64
CA LEU A 17 24.58 -3.51 48.02
C LEU A 17 25.41 -4.24 46.98
N LEU A 18 26.62 -3.73 46.72
CA LEU A 18 27.71 -4.43 46.06
C LEU A 18 28.33 -5.46 47.00
N SER A 19 28.60 -6.66 46.50
CA SER A 19 29.62 -7.56 47.06
C SER A 19 30.63 -7.95 45.99
N VAL A 20 31.84 -7.49 46.18
CA VAL A 20 33.04 -7.89 45.39
C VAL A 20 33.59 -9.19 45.99
N HIS A 21 33.87 -10.19 45.16
CA HIS A 21 34.81 -11.27 45.47
C HIS A 21 35.81 -11.44 44.33
N SER A 22 37.07 -11.24 44.73
CA SER A 22 38.30 -11.48 43.97
C SER A 22 38.72 -12.95 44.11
N ALA A 23 39.16 -13.58 43.02
CA ALA A 23 40.16 -14.64 43.06
C ALA A 23 40.92 -14.68 41.73
N ALA A 24 42.25 -14.83 41.84
CA ALA A 24 43.26 -14.63 40.84
C ALA A 24 43.73 -15.92 40.14
N ALA A 25 44.36 -15.68 38.98
CA ALA A 25 45.43 -16.43 38.28
C ALA A 25 45.13 -17.87 37.77
N ASP A 26 45.48 -18.28 36.58
CA ASP A 26 46.79 -18.19 35.87
C ASP A 26 46.68 -18.74 34.42
N ASN A 27 47.50 -18.19 33.53
CA ASN A 27 48.20 -18.75 32.37
C ASN A 27 47.53 -19.42 31.16
N GLY A 28 47.73 -18.80 29.97
CA GLY A 28 48.16 -19.57 28.80
C GLY A 28 47.54 -19.23 27.44
N HIS A 29 48.20 -18.35 26.68
CA HIS A 29 48.27 -18.28 25.19
C HIS A 29 47.08 -18.65 24.29
N SER A 30 46.48 -17.68 23.61
CA SER A 30 46.53 -17.55 22.14
C SER A 30 45.62 -16.45 21.62
N SER A 31 46.17 -15.55 20.83
CA SER A 31 45.51 -14.41 20.19
C SER A 31 44.35 -14.83 19.29
N ARG A 32 43.13 -14.35 19.60
CA ARG A 32 42.12 -14.01 18.61
C ARG A 32 41.41 -12.75 19.08
N LYS A 33 41.72 -11.64 18.38
CA LYS A 33 40.99 -10.37 18.54
C LYS A 33 39.55 -10.56 18.07
N HIS A 34 38.64 -10.74 19.02
CA HIS A 34 37.23 -10.48 18.78
C HIS A 34 36.97 -8.99 18.98
N LEU A 35 36.63 -8.30 17.89
CA LEU A 35 36.02 -6.99 17.99
C LEU A 35 34.66 -7.19 18.72
N GLN A 36 34.60 -6.76 19.97
CA GLN A 36 33.35 -6.52 20.66
C GLN A 36 32.71 -5.30 20.01
N VAL A 37 31.63 -5.51 19.26
CA VAL A 37 30.70 -4.44 18.91
C VAL A 37 29.97 -4.08 20.19
N GLU A 38 30.31 -2.94 20.79
CA GLU A 38 29.49 -2.33 21.83
C GLU A 38 28.06 -2.13 21.27
N ARG A 39 27.13 -2.91 21.78
CA ARG A 39 25.72 -2.60 21.64
C ARG A 39 25.46 -1.34 22.45
N VAL A 40 25.36 -0.21 21.76
CA VAL A 40 24.74 0.99 22.31
C VAL A 40 23.31 0.59 22.67
N ARG A 41 23.03 0.46 23.96
CA ARG A 41 21.67 0.49 24.47
C ARG A 41 21.15 1.89 24.18
N VAL A 42 20.33 2.01 23.16
CA VAL A 42 19.43 3.14 23.04
C VAL A 42 18.43 2.96 24.17
N ASP A 43 18.54 3.76 25.20
CA ASP A 43 17.50 3.91 26.22
C ASP A 43 16.20 4.16 25.48
N GLU A 44 15.16 3.38 25.76
CA GLU A 44 13.79 3.67 25.33
C GLU A 44 13.38 4.99 26.02
N GLU A 45 13.76 6.12 25.44
CA GLU A 45 13.06 7.37 25.68
C GLU A 45 11.62 7.11 25.23
N ILE A 46 10.70 7.12 26.16
CA ILE A 46 9.26 7.23 25.89
C ILE A 46 9.14 8.47 25.03
N ALA A 47 9.02 8.29 23.72
CA ALA A 47 8.85 9.39 22.78
C ALA A 47 7.56 10.10 23.19
N ILE A 48 7.69 11.28 23.84
CA ILE A 48 6.54 12.13 24.11
C ILE A 48 5.94 12.45 22.74
N GLU A 49 4.73 11.95 22.50
CA GLU A 49 4.03 12.19 21.24
C GLU A 49 3.95 13.72 21.02
N ASP A 50 4.40 14.16 19.86
CA ASP A 50 4.31 15.55 19.45
C ASP A 50 2.84 16.01 19.48
N PRO A 51 2.46 17.00 20.31
CA PRO A 51 1.06 17.43 20.45
C PRO A 51 0.41 17.84 19.14
N VAL A 52 1.18 18.34 18.18
CA VAL A 52 0.68 18.71 16.85
C VAL A 52 0.27 17.46 16.09
N SER A 53 1.11 16.43 16.10
CA SER A 53 0.80 15.14 15.46
C SER A 53 -0.40 14.47 16.08
N VAL A 54 -0.52 14.45 17.39
CA VAL A 54 -1.69 13.92 18.11
C VAL A 54 -2.97 14.65 17.68
N ALA A 55 -2.95 15.98 17.63
CA ALA A 55 -4.09 16.77 17.21
C ALA A 55 -4.46 16.52 15.72
N ARG A 56 -3.46 16.35 14.85
CA ARG A 56 -3.67 16.04 13.43
C ARG A 56 -4.24 14.62 13.23
N ALA A 57 -3.69 13.62 13.92
CA ALA A 57 -4.24 12.25 13.92
C ALA A 57 -5.71 12.22 14.38
N ALA A 58 -6.04 12.96 15.42
CA ALA A 58 -7.43 13.08 15.90
C ALA A 58 -8.34 13.68 14.81
N LYS A 59 -7.90 14.70 14.06
CA LYS A 59 -8.67 15.29 12.96
C LYS A 59 -8.88 14.31 11.81
N VAL A 60 -7.88 13.50 11.46
CA VAL A 60 -8.03 12.45 10.44
C VAL A 60 -8.99 11.36 10.92
N LYS A 61 -8.93 10.99 12.19
CA LYS A 61 -9.90 10.06 12.81
C LYS A 61 -11.34 10.63 12.79
N ASP A 62 -11.52 11.93 13.05
CA ASP A 62 -12.83 12.61 12.92
C ASP A 62 -13.34 12.53 11.47
N ALA A 63 -12.45 12.72 10.47
CA ALA A 63 -12.78 12.58 9.06
C ALA A 63 -13.21 11.16 8.69
N MET A 64 -12.47 10.15 9.19
CA MET A 64 -12.84 8.74 9.03
C MET A 64 -14.22 8.45 9.62
N LEU A 65 -14.49 8.92 10.83
CA LEU A 65 -15.79 8.73 11.48
C LEU A 65 -16.91 9.43 10.70
N HIS A 66 -16.66 10.62 10.13
CA HIS A 66 -17.62 11.33 9.29
C HIS A 66 -17.92 10.57 7.99
N ALA A 67 -16.90 10.11 7.26
CA ALA A 67 -17.05 9.33 6.04
C ALA A 67 -17.81 8.01 6.30
N TRP A 68 -17.39 7.28 7.33
CA TRP A 68 -17.99 6.01 7.73
C TRP A 68 -19.45 6.17 8.17
N SER A 69 -19.76 7.11 9.07
CA SER A 69 -21.12 7.31 9.57
C SER A 69 -22.09 7.74 8.46
N SER A 70 -21.59 8.45 7.46
CA SER A 70 -22.38 8.79 6.27
C SER A 70 -22.66 7.55 5.42
N TYR A 71 -21.65 6.70 5.20
CA TYR A 71 -21.82 5.42 4.52
C TYR A 71 -22.79 4.49 5.29
N GLU A 72 -22.62 4.32 6.60
CA GLU A 72 -23.54 3.51 7.43
C GLU A 72 -25.00 3.98 7.29
N LYS A 73 -25.19 5.27 7.20
CA LYS A 73 -26.53 5.85 7.18
C LYS A 73 -27.23 5.72 5.83
N PHE A 74 -26.49 5.83 4.71
CA PHE A 74 -27.09 6.03 3.39
C PHE A 74 -26.77 4.91 2.39
N ALA A 75 -25.71 4.13 2.63
CA ALA A 75 -25.24 3.12 1.68
C ALA A 75 -24.82 1.80 2.36
N TRP A 76 -25.37 1.49 3.54
CA TRP A 76 -24.97 0.31 4.30
C TRP A 76 -25.12 -0.99 3.50
N GLY A 77 -24.00 -1.66 3.26
CA GLY A 77 -23.93 -2.92 2.52
C GLY A 77 -23.82 -2.79 1.00
N PHE A 78 -24.00 -1.59 0.43
CA PHE A 78 -23.59 -1.28 -0.94
C PHE A 78 -22.05 -1.17 -1.02
N ASP A 79 -21.51 -1.27 -2.23
CA ASP A 79 -20.07 -1.15 -2.40
C ASP A 79 -19.57 0.26 -2.06
N GLU A 80 -20.25 1.31 -2.52
CA GLU A 80 -19.82 2.69 -2.30
C GLU A 80 -20.98 3.64 -2.03
N LEU A 81 -20.65 4.78 -1.41
CA LEU A 81 -21.62 5.85 -1.13
C LEU A 81 -21.61 6.91 -2.24
N GLN A 82 -22.81 7.34 -2.63
CA GLN A 82 -23.04 8.54 -3.43
C GLN A 82 -23.50 9.70 -2.51
N PRO A 83 -22.56 10.54 -2.03
CA PRO A 83 -22.86 11.48 -0.94
C PRO A 83 -23.88 12.57 -1.32
N GLN A 84 -23.90 13.06 -2.56
CA GLN A 84 -24.81 14.12 -2.99
C GLN A 84 -26.26 13.62 -3.05
N THR A 85 -26.48 12.43 -3.61
CA THR A 85 -27.80 11.79 -3.73
C THR A 85 -28.22 11.06 -2.46
N LYS A 86 -27.27 10.74 -1.57
CA LYS A 86 -27.47 9.97 -0.33
C LYS A 86 -27.96 8.55 -0.63
N ASP A 87 -27.32 7.90 -1.55
CA ASP A 87 -27.67 6.57 -2.02
C ASP A 87 -26.42 5.66 -2.05
N GLY A 88 -26.61 4.35 -2.16
CA GLY A 88 -25.56 3.38 -2.38
C GLY A 88 -25.45 2.99 -3.85
N VAL A 89 -24.26 2.59 -4.27
CA VAL A 89 -24.00 2.03 -5.61
C VAL A 89 -23.14 0.79 -5.51
N ASP A 90 -23.45 -0.23 -6.33
CA ASP A 90 -22.70 -1.48 -6.41
C ASP A 90 -21.72 -1.44 -7.57
N THR A 91 -20.52 -0.91 -7.32
CA THR A 91 -19.42 -0.79 -8.28
C THR A 91 -18.59 -2.06 -8.41
N PHE A 92 -18.65 -2.93 -7.40
CA PHE A 92 -17.94 -4.21 -7.30
C PHE A 92 -18.92 -5.41 -7.19
N GLY A 93 -20.13 -5.27 -7.70
CA GLY A 93 -21.13 -6.36 -7.74
C GLY A 93 -21.86 -6.61 -6.43
N GLY A 94 -21.90 -5.66 -5.54
CA GLY A 94 -22.60 -5.75 -4.25
C GLY A 94 -21.84 -6.63 -3.24
N LEU A 95 -20.52 -6.53 -3.21
CA LEU A 95 -19.65 -7.21 -2.24
C LEU A 95 -19.47 -6.41 -0.95
N GLY A 96 -20.09 -5.22 -0.86
CA GLY A 96 -19.95 -4.33 0.28
C GLY A 96 -18.53 -3.79 0.42
N ALA A 97 -17.93 -3.36 -0.69
CA ALA A 97 -16.51 -3.00 -0.77
C ALA A 97 -16.10 -2.04 0.33
N THR A 98 -16.84 -0.95 0.58
CA THR A 98 -16.51 0.00 1.65
C THR A 98 -16.51 -0.64 3.05
N VAL A 99 -17.39 -1.63 3.32
CA VAL A 99 -17.38 -2.32 4.61
C VAL A 99 -16.08 -3.06 4.82
N VAL A 100 -15.64 -3.82 3.81
CA VAL A 100 -14.44 -4.66 3.91
C VAL A 100 -13.17 -3.81 3.87
N ASP A 101 -13.09 -2.86 2.94
CA ASP A 101 -11.96 -1.92 2.80
C ASP A 101 -11.71 -1.09 4.07
N ALA A 102 -12.74 -0.75 4.81
CA ALA A 102 -12.61 0.05 6.02
C ALA A 102 -12.24 -0.74 7.28
N LEU A 103 -12.35 -2.08 7.28
CA LEU A 103 -12.19 -2.91 8.50
C LEU A 103 -10.91 -2.60 9.28
N ASP A 104 -9.78 -2.68 8.63
CA ASP A 104 -8.48 -2.49 9.27
C ASP A 104 -8.23 -1.02 9.64
N THR A 105 -8.72 -0.06 8.87
CA THR A 105 -8.67 1.36 9.22
C THR A 105 -9.47 1.65 10.48
N LEU A 106 -10.68 1.11 10.59
CA LEU A 106 -11.51 1.21 11.80
C LEU A 106 -10.81 0.61 13.01
N PHE A 107 -10.19 -0.56 12.84
CA PHE A 107 -9.43 -1.24 13.90
C PHE A 107 -8.22 -0.41 14.33
N ILE A 108 -7.38 0.02 13.39
CA ILE A 108 -6.15 0.79 13.62
C ILE A 108 -6.46 2.12 14.32
N MET A 109 -7.53 2.79 13.93
CA MET A 109 -7.97 4.05 14.54
C MET A 109 -8.70 3.86 15.89
N GLY A 110 -8.92 2.62 16.34
CA GLY A 110 -9.65 2.33 17.58
C GLY A 110 -11.12 2.76 17.52
N LEU A 111 -11.76 2.66 16.35
CA LEU A 111 -13.20 2.87 16.14
C LEU A 111 -13.95 1.54 16.37
N ASN A 112 -13.89 1.05 17.60
CA ASN A 112 -14.28 -0.32 17.95
C ASN A 112 -15.76 -0.63 17.69
N GLU A 113 -16.68 0.31 17.96
CA GLU A 113 -18.11 0.11 17.69
C GLU A 113 -18.38 -0.06 16.20
N GLN A 114 -17.76 0.77 15.36
CA GLN A 114 -17.85 0.74 13.91
C GLN A 114 -17.26 -0.57 13.37
N PHE A 115 -16.09 -0.95 13.86
CA PHE A 115 -15.44 -2.23 13.51
C PHE A 115 -16.34 -3.43 13.86
N GLN A 116 -16.96 -3.46 15.06
CA GLN A 116 -17.84 -4.56 15.43
C GLN A 116 -19.11 -4.64 14.57
N ARG A 117 -19.67 -3.50 14.14
CA ARG A 117 -20.80 -3.50 13.20
C ARG A 117 -20.39 -4.00 11.81
N ALA A 118 -19.24 -3.54 11.30
CA ALA A 118 -18.68 -4.04 10.04
C ALA A 118 -18.39 -5.55 10.11
N ARG A 119 -17.74 -6.00 11.19
CA ARG A 119 -17.48 -7.42 11.45
C ARG A 119 -18.77 -8.24 11.43
N GLN A 120 -19.83 -7.77 12.11
CA GLN A 120 -21.11 -8.47 12.14
C GLN A 120 -21.73 -8.56 10.74
N TRP A 121 -21.67 -7.49 9.94
CA TRP A 121 -22.16 -7.50 8.57
C TRP A 121 -21.40 -8.52 7.70
N VAL A 122 -20.06 -8.58 7.81
CA VAL A 122 -19.24 -9.57 7.11
C VAL A 122 -19.66 -11.00 7.50
N ALA A 123 -19.90 -11.25 8.79
CA ALA A 123 -20.28 -12.57 9.28
C ALA A 123 -21.65 -13.04 8.79
N THR A 124 -22.62 -12.12 8.62
CA THR A 124 -24.03 -12.48 8.39
C THR A 124 -24.55 -12.14 7.01
N SER A 125 -23.92 -11.22 6.31
CA SER A 125 -24.47 -10.64 5.07
C SER A 125 -23.54 -10.73 3.87
N LEU A 126 -22.21 -10.83 4.07
CA LEU A 126 -21.27 -10.96 2.96
C LEU A 126 -21.43 -12.31 2.28
N ASP A 127 -21.89 -12.26 1.02
CA ASP A 127 -22.13 -13.42 0.16
C ASP A 127 -21.38 -13.26 -1.15
N PHE A 128 -20.57 -14.25 -1.50
CA PHE A 128 -19.79 -14.30 -2.74
C PHE A 128 -20.48 -15.07 -3.86
N ASN A 129 -21.65 -15.66 -3.62
CA ASN A 129 -22.39 -16.38 -4.66
C ASN A 129 -23.17 -15.39 -5.55
N LYS A 130 -22.44 -14.53 -6.26
CA LYS A 130 -22.98 -13.47 -7.11
C LYS A 130 -22.80 -13.83 -8.59
N ASP A 131 -23.84 -13.69 -9.36
CA ASP A 131 -23.77 -13.71 -10.83
C ASP A 131 -23.19 -12.38 -11.33
N TYR A 132 -21.90 -12.22 -11.09
CA TYR A 132 -21.13 -11.00 -11.35
C TYR A 132 -19.73 -11.35 -11.83
N ASP A 133 -19.31 -10.74 -12.94
CA ASP A 133 -17.97 -10.87 -13.50
C ASP A 133 -16.98 -9.98 -12.74
N ALA A 134 -16.50 -10.50 -11.62
CA ALA A 134 -15.59 -9.77 -10.74
C ALA A 134 -14.22 -9.55 -11.39
N SER A 135 -13.65 -8.38 -11.21
CA SER A 135 -12.24 -8.15 -11.45
C SER A 135 -11.41 -8.97 -10.47
N VAL A 136 -10.54 -9.85 -10.99
CA VAL A 136 -9.65 -10.65 -10.15
C VAL A 136 -8.74 -9.74 -9.33
N PHE A 137 -8.20 -8.71 -9.96
CA PHE A 137 -7.34 -7.70 -9.34
C PHE A 137 -8.07 -6.93 -8.23
N GLU A 138 -9.14 -6.20 -8.57
CA GLU A 138 -9.87 -5.37 -7.60
C GLU A 138 -10.42 -6.17 -6.42
N THR A 139 -10.97 -7.36 -6.70
CA THR A 139 -11.51 -8.24 -5.66
C THR A 139 -10.42 -8.79 -4.76
N THR A 140 -9.22 -9.03 -5.29
CA THR A 140 -8.06 -9.50 -4.52
C THR A 140 -7.54 -8.40 -3.61
N ILE A 141 -7.24 -7.21 -4.14
CA ILE A 141 -6.60 -6.16 -3.35
C ILE A 141 -7.52 -5.62 -2.26
N ARG A 142 -8.82 -5.40 -2.56
CA ARG A 142 -9.82 -4.81 -1.65
C ARG A 142 -10.42 -5.87 -0.73
N ILE A 143 -11.11 -6.87 -1.29
CA ILE A 143 -11.94 -7.77 -0.48
C ILE A 143 -11.08 -8.83 0.19
N LEU A 144 -10.25 -9.56 -0.58
CA LEU A 144 -9.36 -10.57 -0.01
C LEU A 144 -8.32 -9.93 0.91
N GLY A 145 -7.70 -8.81 0.49
CA GLY A 145 -6.73 -8.05 1.27
C GLY A 145 -7.32 -7.53 2.57
N GLY A 146 -8.49 -6.89 2.52
CA GLY A 146 -9.18 -6.36 3.71
C GLY A 146 -9.56 -7.44 4.73
N LEU A 147 -10.07 -8.60 4.26
CA LEU A 147 -10.39 -9.75 5.12
C LEU A 147 -9.13 -10.33 5.79
N LEU A 148 -8.04 -10.49 5.03
CA LEU A 148 -6.78 -11.02 5.58
C LEU A 148 -6.15 -10.05 6.59
N SER A 149 -6.18 -8.76 6.31
CA SER A 149 -5.71 -7.72 7.22
C SER A 149 -6.54 -7.69 8.52
N ALA A 150 -7.86 -7.74 8.41
CA ALA A 150 -8.75 -7.80 9.56
C ALA A 150 -8.48 -9.05 10.41
N HIS A 151 -8.21 -10.22 9.78
CA HIS A 151 -7.77 -11.43 10.47
C HIS A 151 -6.44 -11.23 11.19
N ASP A 152 -5.42 -10.71 10.52
CA ASP A 152 -4.08 -10.54 11.08
C ASP A 152 -4.06 -9.56 12.26
N LEU A 153 -4.90 -8.54 12.24
CA LEU A 153 -5.01 -7.53 13.29
C LEU A 153 -5.84 -8.01 14.49
N SER A 154 -6.99 -8.65 14.23
CA SER A 154 -7.96 -9.01 15.28
C SER A 154 -7.79 -10.44 15.80
N GLY A 155 -7.18 -11.34 15.03
CA GLY A 155 -7.13 -12.78 15.31
C GLY A 155 -8.46 -13.52 15.05
N ASP A 156 -9.49 -12.85 14.52
CA ASP A 156 -10.79 -13.45 14.26
C ASP A 156 -10.77 -14.36 13.03
N LYS A 157 -11.01 -15.65 13.26
CA LYS A 157 -10.98 -16.68 12.20
C LYS A 157 -12.08 -16.55 11.17
N MET A 158 -13.21 -15.92 11.50
CA MET A 158 -14.31 -15.70 10.59
C MET A 158 -13.82 -14.94 9.32
N PHE A 159 -12.95 -13.97 9.47
CA PHE A 159 -12.37 -13.26 8.34
C PHE A 159 -11.52 -14.17 7.45
N LEU A 160 -10.74 -15.10 8.05
CA LEU A 160 -9.95 -16.07 7.29
C LEU A 160 -10.84 -17.09 6.53
N GLU A 161 -11.95 -17.50 7.13
CA GLU A 161 -12.93 -18.39 6.50
C GLU A 161 -13.56 -17.71 5.27
N LYS A 162 -13.96 -16.43 5.40
CA LYS A 162 -14.50 -15.63 4.29
C LYS A 162 -13.43 -15.38 3.20
N ALA A 163 -12.20 -15.10 3.59
CA ALA A 163 -11.07 -14.94 2.66
C ALA A 163 -10.82 -16.23 1.84
N THR A 164 -10.92 -17.39 2.50
CA THR A 164 -10.75 -18.69 1.86
C THR A 164 -11.88 -18.97 0.86
N GLU A 165 -13.14 -18.72 1.25
CA GLU A 165 -14.31 -18.86 0.36
C GLU A 165 -14.16 -18.01 -0.91
N LEU A 166 -13.76 -16.75 -0.75
CA LEU A 166 -13.55 -15.85 -1.89
C LEU A 166 -12.41 -16.31 -2.80
N ALA A 167 -11.26 -16.66 -2.22
CA ALA A 167 -10.09 -17.08 -2.99
C ALA A 167 -10.39 -18.34 -3.81
N ASP A 168 -11.14 -19.31 -3.26
CA ASP A 168 -11.55 -20.51 -4.01
C ASP A 168 -12.43 -20.18 -5.22
N ARG A 169 -13.27 -19.13 -5.13
CA ARG A 169 -14.07 -18.64 -6.26
C ARG A 169 -13.25 -17.90 -7.32
N LEU A 170 -12.11 -17.31 -6.93
CA LEU A 170 -11.20 -16.62 -7.85
C LEU A 170 -10.26 -17.59 -8.59
N LEU A 171 -9.92 -18.78 -8.01
CA LEU A 171 -8.96 -19.72 -8.58
C LEU A 171 -9.20 -20.13 -10.04
N PRO A 172 -10.44 -20.23 -10.57
CA PRO A 172 -10.67 -20.54 -11.98
C PRO A 172 -9.98 -19.58 -12.97
N ALA A 173 -9.70 -18.33 -12.56
CA ALA A 173 -9.01 -17.36 -13.41
C ALA A 173 -7.61 -17.84 -13.86
N TRP A 174 -6.93 -18.69 -13.07
CA TRP A 174 -5.61 -19.26 -13.39
C TRP A 174 -5.65 -20.51 -14.26
N ASN A 175 -6.84 -20.96 -14.69
CA ASN A 175 -6.98 -22.15 -15.57
C ASN A 175 -6.67 -21.81 -17.03
N THR A 176 -5.45 -21.37 -17.30
CA THR A 176 -4.93 -21.01 -18.61
C THR A 176 -3.74 -21.88 -18.99
N PRO A 177 -3.39 -22.01 -20.28
CA PRO A 177 -2.24 -22.81 -20.70
C PRO A 177 -0.90 -22.35 -20.13
N SER A 178 -0.76 -21.06 -19.83
CA SER A 178 0.48 -20.50 -19.29
C SER A 178 0.51 -20.47 -17.75
N GLY A 179 -0.66 -20.52 -17.11
CA GLY A 179 -0.86 -20.26 -15.70
C GLY A 179 -0.96 -18.76 -15.35
N ILE A 180 -0.91 -17.86 -16.36
CA ILE A 180 -1.24 -16.43 -16.17
C ILE A 180 -2.75 -16.30 -16.07
N ASN A 181 -3.25 -15.56 -15.08
CA ASN A 181 -4.69 -15.41 -14.87
C ASN A 181 -5.37 -14.57 -15.95
N LEU A 182 -6.62 -14.84 -16.15
CA LEU A 182 -7.57 -13.95 -16.81
C LEU A 182 -8.03 -12.89 -15.81
N ASN A 183 -8.46 -11.75 -16.30
CA ASN A 183 -8.72 -10.59 -15.44
C ASN A 183 -10.17 -10.50 -14.90
N ARG A 184 -11.06 -11.38 -15.36
CA ARG A 184 -12.45 -11.48 -14.87
C ARG A 184 -12.81 -12.92 -14.54
N VAL A 185 -13.61 -13.09 -13.48
CA VAL A 185 -14.22 -14.38 -13.12
C VAL A 185 -15.64 -14.15 -12.60
N ASN A 186 -16.59 -14.90 -13.11
CA ASN A 186 -17.94 -14.91 -12.56
C ASN A 186 -17.96 -15.67 -11.23
N LEU A 187 -18.31 -14.99 -10.15
CA LEU A 187 -18.20 -15.53 -8.79
C LEU A 187 -19.17 -16.70 -8.52
N ALA A 188 -20.33 -16.75 -9.18
CA ALA A 188 -21.29 -17.86 -9.02
C ALA A 188 -20.90 -19.06 -9.85
N THR A 189 -20.45 -18.88 -11.09
CA THR A 189 -20.26 -19.97 -12.06
C THR A 189 -18.80 -20.41 -12.20
N GLY A 190 -17.83 -19.57 -11.81
CA GLY A 190 -16.40 -19.79 -12.02
C GLY A 190 -15.95 -19.58 -13.47
N GLN A 191 -16.82 -19.06 -14.35
CA GLN A 191 -16.42 -18.76 -15.73
C GLN A 191 -15.46 -17.59 -15.75
N ALA A 192 -14.26 -17.79 -16.32
CA ALA A 192 -13.23 -16.76 -16.39
C ALA A 192 -12.98 -16.30 -17.84
N HIS A 193 -12.71 -15.01 -18.02
CA HIS A 193 -12.44 -14.40 -19.32
C HIS A 193 -11.64 -13.11 -19.18
N ASN A 194 -11.17 -12.54 -20.29
CA ASN A 194 -10.60 -11.19 -20.33
C ASN A 194 -11.63 -10.18 -20.79
N ALA A 195 -11.79 -9.09 -20.07
CA ALA A 195 -12.73 -8.01 -20.40
C ALA A 195 -12.42 -7.37 -21.76
N ASN A 196 -11.14 -7.18 -22.06
CA ASN A 196 -10.67 -6.49 -23.27
C ASN A 196 -10.10 -7.42 -24.34
N GLY A 197 -10.62 -8.65 -24.44
CA GLY A 197 -10.31 -9.59 -25.52
C GLY A 197 -9.07 -10.45 -25.26
N LYS A 198 -7.97 -10.28 -26.02
CA LYS A 198 -6.88 -11.25 -26.06
C LYS A 198 -5.91 -11.16 -24.88
N TYR A 199 -5.64 -9.96 -24.37
CA TYR A 199 -4.59 -9.72 -23.40
C TYR A 199 -5.16 -9.49 -21.99
N THR A 200 -4.39 -9.86 -21.00
CA THR A 200 -4.55 -9.40 -19.61
C THR A 200 -3.53 -8.28 -19.33
N VAL A 201 -3.67 -7.58 -18.20
CA VAL A 201 -2.85 -6.41 -17.85
C VAL A 201 -1.77 -6.79 -16.86
N LEU A 202 -0.57 -6.25 -17.01
CA LEU A 202 0.61 -6.58 -16.20
C LEU A 202 0.35 -6.37 -14.70
N ALA A 203 -0.18 -5.22 -14.30
CA ALA A 203 -0.54 -4.94 -12.92
C ALA A 203 -1.58 -5.94 -12.39
N GLU A 204 -2.62 -6.26 -13.20
CA GLU A 204 -3.68 -7.20 -12.80
C GLU A 204 -3.19 -8.64 -12.59
N VAL A 205 -2.10 -9.07 -13.27
CA VAL A 205 -1.56 -10.45 -13.08
C VAL A 205 -0.38 -10.50 -12.12
N GLY A 206 0.21 -9.36 -11.84
CA GLY A 206 1.38 -9.25 -10.97
C GLY A 206 1.06 -8.68 -9.59
N THR A 207 -0.22 -8.60 -9.20
CA THR A 207 -0.67 -7.94 -7.97
C THR A 207 -1.65 -8.80 -7.15
N GLU A 208 -1.47 -10.11 -7.14
CA GLU A 208 -2.19 -11.04 -6.26
C GLU A 208 -1.27 -11.79 -5.29
N GLN A 209 0.04 -11.57 -5.39
CA GLN A 209 1.04 -12.38 -4.68
C GLN A 209 0.95 -12.20 -3.17
N LEU A 210 0.79 -10.98 -2.68
CA LEU A 210 0.78 -10.71 -1.24
C LEU A 210 -0.40 -11.40 -0.55
N GLU A 211 -1.58 -11.29 -1.12
CA GLU A 211 -2.82 -11.81 -0.56
C GLU A 211 -2.87 -13.34 -0.62
N PHE A 212 -2.58 -13.92 -1.78
CA PHE A 212 -2.62 -15.37 -1.96
C PHE A 212 -1.49 -16.10 -1.22
N ILE A 213 -0.30 -15.50 -1.10
CA ILE A 213 0.78 -16.01 -0.25
C ILE A 213 0.37 -15.92 1.23
N ALA A 214 -0.18 -14.79 1.66
CA ALA A 214 -0.70 -14.61 3.01
C ALA A 214 -1.76 -15.67 3.34
N LEU A 215 -2.74 -15.87 2.45
CA LEU A 215 -3.77 -16.88 2.63
C LEU A 215 -3.17 -18.29 2.79
N SER A 216 -2.22 -18.68 1.91
CA SER A 216 -1.53 -19.96 2.04
C SER A 216 -0.84 -20.15 3.39
N GLN A 217 -0.20 -19.10 3.89
CA GLN A 217 0.50 -19.12 5.18
C GLN A 217 -0.46 -19.28 6.38
N ARG A 218 -1.67 -18.66 6.31
CA ARG A 218 -2.66 -18.68 7.39
C ARG A 218 -3.48 -19.99 7.40
N THR A 219 -3.70 -20.58 6.21
CA THR A 219 -4.47 -21.81 6.05
C THR A 219 -3.61 -23.08 6.03
N ASN A 220 -2.29 -22.96 5.84
CA ASN A 220 -1.36 -24.05 5.52
C ASN A 220 -1.70 -24.79 4.21
N ASP A 221 -2.50 -24.19 3.31
CA ASP A 221 -2.80 -24.72 1.99
C ASP A 221 -1.97 -23.98 0.92
N THR A 222 -0.98 -24.67 0.37
CA THR A 222 -0.02 -24.10 -0.58
C THR A 222 -0.60 -23.81 -1.96
N LYS A 223 -1.83 -24.27 -2.27
CA LYS A 223 -2.44 -24.12 -3.61
C LYS A 223 -2.53 -22.67 -4.06
N TYR A 224 -2.83 -21.76 -3.14
CA TYR A 224 -2.98 -20.32 -3.43
C TYR A 224 -1.64 -19.68 -3.83
N GLN A 225 -0.63 -19.83 -2.97
CA GLN A 225 0.72 -19.34 -3.24
C GLN A 225 1.30 -19.88 -4.54
N GLN A 226 1.11 -21.20 -4.81
CA GLN A 226 1.63 -21.85 -6.02
C GLN A 226 1.09 -21.20 -7.29
N LYS A 227 -0.18 -20.81 -7.33
CA LYS A 227 -0.79 -20.16 -8.50
C LYS A 227 -0.11 -18.82 -8.80
N VAL A 228 -0.05 -17.92 -7.83
CA VAL A 228 0.46 -16.56 -8.02
C VAL A 228 1.99 -16.51 -8.18
N GLU A 229 2.74 -17.40 -7.53
CA GLU A 229 4.19 -17.51 -7.76
C GLU A 229 4.53 -18.05 -9.14
N ASN A 230 3.70 -18.97 -9.67
CA ASN A 230 3.89 -19.47 -11.02
C ASN A 230 3.74 -18.36 -12.07
N VAL A 231 2.87 -17.38 -11.83
CA VAL A 231 2.75 -16.17 -12.67
C VAL A 231 4.09 -15.44 -12.73
N ILE A 232 4.67 -15.10 -11.58
CA ILE A 232 5.94 -14.37 -11.54
C ILE A 232 7.10 -15.19 -12.13
N LYS A 233 7.18 -16.48 -11.84
CA LYS A 233 8.17 -17.39 -12.45
C LYS A 233 8.01 -17.50 -13.96
N LYS A 234 6.78 -17.37 -14.46
CA LYS A 234 6.52 -17.36 -15.90
C LYS A 234 6.96 -16.04 -16.54
N LEU A 235 6.63 -14.91 -15.93
CA LEU A 235 7.07 -13.58 -16.36
C LEU A 235 8.60 -13.46 -16.30
N GLN A 236 9.25 -14.01 -15.27
CA GLN A 236 10.71 -14.02 -15.13
C GLN A 236 11.42 -14.66 -16.35
N LYS A 237 10.85 -15.72 -16.94
CA LYS A 237 11.46 -16.38 -18.12
C LYS A 237 11.52 -15.49 -19.37
N SER A 238 10.68 -14.49 -19.46
CA SER A 238 10.64 -13.52 -20.56
C SER A 238 10.91 -12.09 -20.08
N PHE A 239 11.47 -11.96 -18.88
CA PHE A 239 11.74 -10.66 -18.27
C PHE A 239 12.80 -9.88 -19.06
N PRO A 240 12.51 -8.63 -19.46
CA PRO A 240 13.45 -7.85 -20.25
C PRO A 240 14.74 -7.55 -19.49
N VAL A 241 15.87 -7.41 -20.20
CA VAL A 241 17.19 -7.13 -19.59
C VAL A 241 17.29 -5.78 -18.90
N ASP A 242 16.40 -4.85 -19.26
CA ASP A 242 16.24 -3.54 -18.63
C ASP A 242 15.14 -3.54 -17.55
N GLY A 243 14.41 -4.65 -17.40
CA GLY A 243 13.35 -4.80 -16.40
C GLY A 243 12.06 -4.01 -16.71
N LEU A 244 11.92 -3.48 -17.91
CA LEU A 244 10.73 -2.73 -18.34
C LEU A 244 9.77 -3.65 -19.10
N VAL A 245 8.63 -3.94 -18.51
CA VAL A 245 7.64 -4.88 -19.06
C VAL A 245 6.47 -4.09 -19.68
N PRO A 246 6.11 -4.34 -20.95
CA PRO A 246 4.88 -3.82 -21.54
C PRO A 246 3.63 -4.28 -20.78
N ILE A 247 2.60 -3.43 -20.69
CA ILE A 247 1.41 -3.72 -19.87
C ILE A 247 0.53 -4.86 -20.40
N ASN A 248 0.59 -5.19 -21.71
CA ASN A 248 -0.20 -6.27 -22.27
C ASN A 248 0.52 -7.62 -22.13
N ILE A 249 -0.13 -8.58 -21.47
CA ILE A 249 0.36 -9.96 -21.29
C ILE A 249 -0.57 -10.92 -22.01
N ASP A 250 -0.01 -11.82 -22.82
CA ASP A 250 -0.79 -12.88 -23.47
C ASP A 250 -0.98 -14.07 -22.50
N PRO A 251 -2.20 -14.33 -22.00
CA PRO A 251 -2.44 -15.39 -21.02
C PRO A 251 -2.28 -16.81 -21.58
N LYS A 252 -2.22 -16.97 -22.90
CA LYS A 252 -1.96 -18.28 -23.53
C LYS A 252 -0.49 -18.65 -23.49
N THR A 253 0.38 -17.67 -23.74
CA THR A 253 1.84 -17.88 -23.84
C THR A 253 2.59 -17.44 -22.59
N GLY A 254 2.02 -16.53 -21.79
CA GLY A 254 2.63 -15.88 -20.66
C GLY A 254 3.74 -14.88 -21.05
N ARG A 255 3.70 -14.35 -22.27
CA ARG A 255 4.69 -13.40 -22.77
C ARG A 255 4.11 -12.00 -22.85
N PRO A 256 4.93 -10.97 -22.56
CA PRO A 256 4.56 -9.58 -22.87
C PRO A 256 4.32 -9.40 -24.39
N SER A 257 3.35 -8.54 -24.72
CA SER A 257 3.04 -8.12 -26.08
C SER A 257 3.34 -6.62 -26.23
N PRO A 258 3.76 -6.13 -27.40
CA PRO A 258 4.03 -4.71 -27.61
C PRO A 258 2.86 -3.85 -27.17
N SER A 259 3.12 -2.93 -26.26
CA SER A 259 2.20 -1.95 -25.69
C SER A 259 3.00 -0.92 -24.89
N ILE A 260 2.30 0.04 -24.28
CA ILE A 260 2.93 1.03 -23.43
C ILE A 260 3.66 0.38 -22.23
N ILE A 261 4.74 1.02 -21.82
CA ILE A 261 5.49 0.72 -20.59
C ILE A 261 5.32 1.94 -19.68
N THR A 262 4.82 1.72 -18.47
CA THR A 262 4.53 2.77 -17.51
C THR A 262 4.73 2.28 -16.07
N PHE A 263 5.02 3.21 -15.16
CA PHE A 263 4.88 3.04 -13.71
C PHE A 263 3.57 3.64 -13.18
N GLY A 264 2.70 4.11 -14.07
CA GLY A 264 1.31 4.48 -13.83
C GLY A 264 0.36 3.32 -14.13
N GLY A 265 -0.90 3.63 -14.45
CA GLY A 265 -1.98 2.66 -14.60
C GLY A 265 -1.67 1.48 -15.51
N GLY A 266 -1.84 0.28 -15.00
CA GLY A 266 -1.63 -1.00 -15.68
C GLY A 266 -0.23 -1.59 -15.60
N GLY A 267 0.79 -0.81 -15.18
CA GLY A 267 2.14 -1.29 -14.93
C GLY A 267 2.56 -1.20 -13.46
N ASP A 268 2.05 -0.25 -12.75
CA ASP A 268 2.30 0.24 -11.40
C ASP A 268 2.57 -0.84 -10.34
N SER A 269 1.54 -1.45 -9.81
CA SER A 269 1.60 -2.39 -8.68
C SER A 269 2.32 -3.71 -8.99
N PHE A 270 2.58 -4.04 -10.27
CA PHE A 270 3.50 -5.14 -10.60
C PHE A 270 4.90 -4.89 -10.02
N TYR A 271 5.45 -3.69 -10.24
CA TYR A 271 6.77 -3.33 -9.70
C TYR A 271 6.75 -3.21 -8.17
N GLU A 272 5.67 -2.73 -7.63
CA GLU A 272 5.44 -2.65 -6.20
C GLU A 272 5.46 -4.03 -5.54
N TYR A 273 4.73 -5.01 -6.09
CA TYR A 273 4.64 -6.36 -5.53
C TYR A 273 5.93 -7.16 -5.67
N LEU A 274 6.76 -6.89 -6.67
CA LEU A 274 8.11 -7.45 -6.72
C LEU A 274 8.92 -7.07 -5.46
N LEU A 275 8.82 -5.82 -4.98
CA LEU A 275 9.47 -5.43 -3.73
C LEU A 275 8.74 -5.98 -2.51
N LYS A 276 7.42 -5.79 -2.45
CA LYS A 276 6.63 -6.09 -1.25
C LYS A 276 6.55 -7.60 -0.96
N ALA A 277 6.56 -8.47 -1.98
CA ALA A 277 6.63 -9.92 -1.78
C ALA A 277 7.99 -10.37 -1.19
N TRP A 278 9.09 -9.71 -1.55
CA TRP A 278 10.37 -9.92 -0.89
C TRP A 278 10.35 -9.47 0.58
N VAL A 279 9.72 -8.32 0.87
CA VAL A 279 9.54 -7.83 2.25
C VAL A 279 8.65 -8.78 3.04
N GLN A 280 7.50 -9.21 2.48
CA GLN A 280 6.57 -10.14 3.12
C GLN A 280 7.23 -11.46 3.50
N GLY A 281 8.14 -11.99 2.68
CA GLY A 281 8.91 -13.19 2.96
C GLY A 281 10.09 -12.97 3.91
N ASN A 282 10.14 -11.83 4.60
CA ASN A 282 11.19 -11.39 5.53
C ASN A 282 12.59 -11.36 4.89
N LYS A 283 12.67 -11.00 3.61
CA LYS A 283 13.90 -10.77 2.85
C LYS A 283 14.84 -11.99 2.81
N THR A 284 14.28 -13.19 2.92
CA THR A 284 15.04 -14.44 2.90
C THR A 284 15.50 -14.83 1.49
N GLU A 285 16.45 -15.75 1.38
CA GLU A 285 16.95 -16.29 0.11
C GLU A 285 15.82 -16.91 -0.73
N ALA A 286 14.83 -17.53 -0.08
CA ALA A 286 13.68 -18.15 -0.75
C ALA A 286 12.85 -17.18 -1.61
N VAL A 287 12.95 -15.89 -1.37
CA VAL A 287 12.20 -14.82 -2.06
C VAL A 287 13.10 -13.84 -2.82
N ASN A 288 14.41 -14.09 -2.91
CA ASN A 288 15.37 -13.18 -3.56
C ASN A 288 15.07 -12.93 -5.04
N PHE A 289 14.47 -13.87 -5.76
CA PHE A 289 14.13 -13.70 -7.17
C PHE A 289 13.17 -12.51 -7.40
N TYR A 290 12.28 -12.21 -6.46
CA TYR A 290 11.45 -11.02 -6.48
C TYR A 290 12.31 -9.74 -6.41
N ARG A 291 13.25 -9.73 -5.48
CA ARG A 291 14.17 -8.60 -5.30
C ARG A 291 15.05 -8.37 -6.53
N GLU A 292 15.57 -9.41 -7.14
CA GLU A 292 16.42 -9.34 -8.32
C GLU A 292 15.66 -8.75 -9.53
N MET A 293 14.40 -9.16 -9.73
CA MET A 293 13.54 -8.57 -10.77
C MET A 293 13.28 -7.09 -10.48
N TRP A 294 12.92 -6.75 -9.24
CA TRP A 294 12.70 -5.37 -8.82
C TRP A 294 13.93 -4.49 -9.00
N GLU A 295 15.09 -4.94 -8.55
CA GLU A 295 16.35 -4.18 -8.73
C GLU A 295 16.68 -3.92 -10.19
N THR A 296 16.46 -4.90 -11.05
CA THR A 296 16.65 -4.74 -12.51
C THR A 296 15.71 -3.65 -13.04
N SER A 297 14.42 -3.71 -12.66
CA SER A 297 13.44 -2.70 -13.07
C SER A 297 13.78 -1.30 -12.59
N ILE A 298 14.31 -1.16 -11.36
CA ILE A 298 14.62 0.15 -10.80
C ILE A 298 15.95 0.70 -11.31
N VAL A 299 17.01 -0.13 -11.29
CA VAL A 299 18.38 0.34 -11.59
C VAL A 299 18.59 0.60 -13.07
N LYS A 300 17.96 -0.18 -13.94
CA LYS A 300 18.08 -0.04 -15.39
C LYS A 300 16.83 0.61 -16.00
N GLY A 301 15.66 0.06 -15.67
CA GLY A 301 14.40 0.43 -16.27
C GLY A 301 13.96 1.83 -15.87
N LEU A 302 13.58 2.02 -14.61
CA LEU A 302 13.08 3.29 -14.11
C LEU A 302 14.06 4.44 -14.37
N GLN A 303 15.37 4.21 -14.17
CA GLN A 303 16.39 5.24 -14.44
C GLN A 303 16.37 5.74 -15.88
N SER A 304 15.98 4.90 -16.86
CA SER A 304 15.87 5.28 -18.26
C SER A 304 14.62 6.12 -18.58
N LEU A 305 13.62 6.09 -17.68
CA LEU A 305 12.37 6.83 -17.78
C LEU A 305 12.38 8.13 -16.97
N ILE A 306 13.41 8.35 -16.14
CA ILE A 306 13.52 9.59 -15.36
C ILE A 306 13.94 10.74 -16.27
N ARG A 307 13.10 11.77 -16.29
CA ARG A 307 13.35 13.03 -16.99
C ARG A 307 13.21 14.20 -16.03
N ARG A 308 13.58 15.40 -16.51
CA ARG A 308 13.51 16.61 -15.70
C ARG A 308 12.82 17.74 -16.46
N THR A 309 11.99 18.46 -15.75
CA THR A 309 11.29 19.63 -16.30
C THR A 309 12.21 20.82 -16.51
N THR A 310 11.73 21.82 -17.22
CA THR A 310 12.36 23.12 -17.37
C THR A 310 11.30 24.21 -17.13
N PRO A 311 11.62 25.29 -16.35
CA PRO A 311 12.94 25.65 -15.82
C PRO A 311 13.32 25.04 -14.46
N SER A 312 12.39 24.47 -13.66
CA SER A 312 12.62 24.14 -12.25
C SER A 312 13.34 22.81 -12.01
N SER A 313 13.56 22.01 -13.05
CA SER A 313 14.27 20.72 -12.96
C SER A 313 13.62 19.69 -12.04
N TYR A 314 12.28 19.65 -11.96
CA TYR A 314 11.56 18.61 -11.25
C TYR A 314 11.77 17.25 -11.93
N ALA A 315 12.09 16.20 -11.16
CA ALA A 315 12.18 14.84 -11.67
C ALA A 315 10.77 14.26 -11.88
N TYR A 316 10.54 13.59 -13.02
CA TYR A 316 9.31 12.87 -13.32
C TYR A 316 9.60 11.56 -14.03
N ILE A 317 8.63 10.66 -14.03
CA ILE A 317 8.70 9.36 -14.70
C ILE A 317 7.89 9.46 -15.98
N CYS A 318 8.56 9.44 -17.14
CA CYS A 318 7.85 9.39 -18.41
C CYS A 318 7.38 7.97 -18.75
N GLU A 319 6.44 7.86 -19.66
CA GLU A 319 6.01 6.60 -20.23
C GLU A 319 6.82 6.28 -21.51
N LYS A 320 6.68 5.06 -22.01
CA LYS A 320 7.39 4.60 -23.20
C LYS A 320 6.48 3.77 -24.10
N ASP A 321 6.41 4.12 -25.39
CA ASP A 321 5.77 3.31 -26.42
C ASP A 321 6.81 2.93 -27.50
N GLY A 322 7.12 1.64 -27.58
CA GLY A 322 8.24 1.15 -28.39
C GLY A 322 9.55 1.81 -27.97
N ASN A 323 10.11 2.67 -28.85
CA ASN A 323 11.32 3.46 -28.57
C ASN A 323 11.03 4.93 -28.23
N THR A 324 9.77 5.34 -28.24
CA THR A 324 9.36 6.73 -28.01
C THR A 324 9.07 6.95 -26.53
N LEU A 325 9.68 7.98 -25.96
CA LEU A 325 9.33 8.45 -24.62
C LEU A 325 8.17 9.45 -24.73
N ILE A 326 7.20 9.30 -23.83
CA ILE A 326 6.02 10.16 -23.75
C ILE A 326 6.12 10.92 -22.44
N ASP A 327 6.22 12.24 -22.52
CA ASP A 327 6.42 13.13 -21.38
C ASP A 327 5.09 13.39 -20.63
N THR A 328 4.49 12.31 -20.14
CA THR A 328 3.30 12.30 -19.27
C THR A 328 3.56 11.44 -18.04
N MET A 329 2.82 11.69 -16.97
CA MET A 329 2.85 10.91 -15.72
C MET A 329 1.46 10.95 -15.07
N ASP A 330 0.96 9.78 -14.71
CA ASP A 330 -0.25 9.65 -13.90
C ASP A 330 0.03 9.98 -12.42
N GLU A 331 -0.98 10.46 -11.71
CA GLU A 331 -0.93 10.57 -10.25
C GLU A 331 -0.71 9.21 -9.60
N LEU A 332 -1.27 8.14 -10.18
CA LEU A 332 -1.00 6.75 -9.80
C LEU A 332 0.50 6.45 -9.60
N ALA A 333 1.37 6.95 -10.51
CA ALA A 333 2.82 6.75 -10.39
C ALA A 333 3.45 7.42 -9.15
N CYS A 334 2.68 8.20 -8.40
CA CYS A 334 3.13 8.83 -7.15
C CYS A 334 3.28 7.86 -5.97
N PHE A 335 2.95 6.56 -6.13
CA PHE A 335 3.38 5.51 -5.19
C PHE A 335 4.88 5.20 -5.29
N VAL A 336 5.50 5.45 -6.45
CA VAL A 336 6.91 5.09 -6.72
C VAL A 336 7.89 5.68 -5.70
N PRO A 337 7.80 6.94 -5.28
CA PRO A 337 8.66 7.48 -4.23
C PRO A 337 8.66 6.63 -2.95
N GLY A 338 7.48 6.21 -2.50
CA GLY A 338 7.32 5.34 -1.32
C GLY A 338 7.96 3.96 -1.54
N MET A 339 7.72 3.35 -2.69
CA MET A 339 8.34 2.07 -3.08
C MET A 339 9.87 2.17 -3.12
N LEU A 340 10.43 3.23 -3.70
CA LEU A 340 11.89 3.46 -3.75
C LEU A 340 12.47 3.64 -2.35
N ALA A 341 11.82 4.42 -1.50
CA ALA A 341 12.24 4.61 -0.11
C ALA A 341 12.25 3.27 0.65
N LEU A 342 11.17 2.48 0.55
CA LEU A 342 11.05 1.15 1.19
C LEU A 342 12.13 0.17 0.71
N GLY A 343 12.45 0.19 -0.58
CA GLY A 343 13.46 -0.71 -1.17
C GLY A 343 14.90 -0.24 -1.03
N SER A 344 15.15 1.03 -0.71
CA SER A 344 16.50 1.61 -0.68
C SER A 344 17.45 0.95 0.31
N PRO A 345 17.03 0.52 1.54
CA PRO A 345 17.94 -0.10 2.50
C PRO A 345 18.55 -1.44 2.05
N GLY A 346 18.00 -2.09 1.02
CA GLY A 346 18.52 -3.33 0.46
C GLY A 346 19.75 -3.15 -0.44
N PHE A 347 20.11 -1.92 -0.80
CA PHE A 347 21.27 -1.62 -1.65
C PHE A 347 22.53 -1.28 -0.85
N ALA A 348 23.70 -1.33 -1.52
CA ALA A 348 24.93 -0.79 -0.97
C ALA A 348 24.78 0.71 -0.63
N PRO A 349 25.44 1.25 0.41
CA PRO A 349 25.16 2.57 0.97
C PRO A 349 25.12 3.73 -0.04
N ARG A 350 26.06 3.74 -1.01
CA ARG A 350 26.10 4.78 -2.05
C ARG A 350 24.88 4.72 -2.99
N GLN A 351 24.45 3.52 -3.34
CA GLN A 351 23.30 3.31 -4.22
C GLN A 351 22.00 3.56 -3.46
N ALA A 352 21.88 3.08 -2.22
CA ALA A 352 20.76 3.36 -1.34
C ALA A 352 20.49 4.86 -1.22
N LYS A 353 21.55 5.66 -0.98
CA LYS A 353 21.44 7.12 -0.92
C LYS A 353 20.94 7.74 -2.23
N ARG A 354 21.43 7.24 -3.40
CA ARG A 354 20.97 7.73 -4.72
C ARG A 354 19.50 7.43 -4.97
N ILE A 355 19.05 6.22 -4.61
CA ILE A 355 17.66 5.79 -4.78
C ILE A 355 16.74 6.59 -3.85
N LEU A 356 17.14 6.79 -2.59
CA LEU A 356 16.39 7.60 -1.65
C LEU A 356 16.32 9.06 -2.10
N SER A 357 17.42 9.65 -2.60
CA SER A 357 17.41 11.00 -3.14
C SER A 357 16.45 11.15 -4.34
N LEU A 358 16.39 10.16 -5.24
CA LEU A 358 15.42 10.14 -6.33
C LEU A 358 13.98 10.05 -5.81
N ALA A 359 13.73 9.22 -4.78
CA ALA A 359 12.42 9.14 -4.14
C ALA A 359 11.97 10.50 -3.58
N GLU A 360 12.86 11.23 -2.91
CA GLU A 360 12.59 12.56 -2.37
C GLU A 360 12.29 13.59 -3.47
N GLU A 361 13.02 13.53 -4.59
CA GLU A 361 12.79 14.41 -5.75
C GLU A 361 11.44 14.14 -6.42
N LEU A 362 11.10 12.88 -6.66
CA LEU A 362 9.82 12.47 -7.24
C LEU A 362 8.63 12.81 -6.31
N ALA A 363 8.76 12.59 -5.00
CA ALA A 363 7.73 12.98 -4.02
C ALA A 363 7.46 14.49 -4.04
N ARG A 364 8.49 15.32 -4.26
CA ARG A 364 8.32 16.77 -4.43
C ARG A 364 7.51 17.09 -5.70
N THR A 365 7.75 16.38 -6.79
CA THR A 365 6.97 16.53 -8.03
C THR A 365 5.51 16.16 -7.81
N CYS A 366 5.25 15.04 -7.15
CA CYS A 366 3.90 14.59 -6.79
C CYS A 366 3.18 15.59 -5.88
N TYR A 367 3.87 16.12 -4.87
CA TYR A 367 3.30 17.19 -4.05
C TYR A 367 2.99 18.46 -4.86
N ASN A 368 3.80 18.79 -5.87
CA ASN A 368 3.54 19.93 -6.76
C ASN A 368 2.32 19.73 -7.65
N PHE A 369 1.90 18.49 -7.95
CA PHE A 369 0.62 18.22 -8.63
C PHE A 369 -0.55 18.81 -7.84
N TYR A 370 -0.51 18.71 -6.52
CA TYR A 370 -1.48 19.34 -5.63
C TYR A 370 -1.32 20.86 -5.60
N GLN A 371 -0.09 21.37 -5.49
CA GLN A 371 0.16 22.79 -5.27
C GLN A 371 -0.14 23.66 -6.48
N MET A 372 -0.09 23.14 -7.70
CA MET A 372 -0.34 23.91 -8.91
C MET A 372 -1.82 24.18 -9.18
N THR A 373 -2.73 23.43 -8.59
CA THR A 373 -4.19 23.57 -8.77
C THR A 373 -4.79 24.61 -7.84
N LYS A 374 -5.99 25.11 -8.15
CA LYS A 374 -6.67 26.09 -7.30
C LYS A 374 -7.18 25.49 -6.00
N THR A 375 -7.69 24.26 -6.05
CA THR A 375 -8.20 23.56 -4.86
C THR A 375 -7.10 22.96 -3.99
N LYS A 376 -5.86 22.87 -4.49
CA LYS A 376 -4.76 22.14 -3.86
C LYS A 376 -5.03 20.63 -3.74
N LEU A 377 -5.86 20.10 -4.65
CA LEU A 377 -6.03 18.66 -4.91
C LEU A 377 -5.46 18.33 -6.29
N ALA A 378 -4.84 17.18 -6.44
CA ALA A 378 -4.22 16.76 -7.70
C ALA A 378 -5.26 16.27 -8.69
N GLY A 379 -5.02 16.49 -9.99
CA GLY A 379 -5.71 15.77 -11.06
C GLY A 379 -5.06 14.41 -11.34
N GLU A 380 -5.59 13.68 -12.31
CA GLU A 380 -5.18 12.29 -12.59
C GLU A 380 -3.95 12.16 -13.47
N ASN A 381 -3.72 13.10 -14.43
CA ASN A 381 -2.62 12.99 -15.38
C ASN A 381 -1.99 14.35 -15.68
N TYR A 382 -0.69 14.35 -15.85
CA TYR A 382 0.14 15.54 -16.07
C TYR A 382 1.05 15.37 -17.27
N GLY A 383 1.28 16.50 -17.99
CA GLY A 383 2.22 16.61 -19.09
C GLY A 383 3.39 17.52 -18.74
N PHE A 384 4.54 17.27 -19.37
CA PHE A 384 5.80 17.98 -19.12
C PHE A 384 6.36 18.53 -20.44
N ASN A 385 5.95 19.75 -20.78
CA ASN A 385 6.34 20.40 -22.01
C ASN A 385 7.57 21.30 -21.82
N PRO A 386 8.48 21.42 -22.79
CA PRO A 386 9.61 22.33 -22.72
C PRO A 386 9.19 23.76 -22.35
N GLY A 387 9.86 24.36 -21.36
CA GLY A 387 9.58 25.73 -20.90
C GLY A 387 8.39 25.85 -19.95
N LYS A 388 7.69 24.74 -19.66
CA LYS A 388 6.66 24.63 -18.62
C LYS A 388 7.01 23.46 -17.74
N ASP A 389 7.05 23.67 -16.42
CA ASP A 389 7.40 22.60 -15.51
C ASP A 389 6.35 21.47 -15.52
N ILE A 390 5.11 21.79 -15.22
CA ILE A 390 4.02 20.83 -15.08
C ILE A 390 2.78 21.41 -15.75
N SER A 391 2.08 20.60 -16.51
CA SER A 391 0.79 20.94 -17.13
C SER A 391 -0.25 19.89 -16.74
N LEU A 392 -1.42 20.32 -16.29
CA LEU A 392 -2.53 19.44 -15.97
C LEU A 392 -3.22 18.99 -17.26
N ASN A 393 -3.28 17.68 -17.49
CA ASN A 393 -3.96 17.08 -18.65
C ASN A 393 -5.38 16.60 -18.29
N THR A 394 -5.52 15.91 -17.15
CA THR A 394 -6.78 15.34 -16.69
C THR A 394 -7.17 15.96 -15.34
N PRO A 395 -8.22 16.79 -15.28
CA PRO A 395 -8.46 17.67 -14.14
C PRO A 395 -9.27 17.05 -12.99
N TYR A 396 -9.85 15.87 -13.12
CA TYR A 396 -10.62 15.28 -12.04
C TYR A 396 -9.75 14.70 -10.93
N ASN A 397 -10.26 14.68 -9.71
CA ASN A 397 -9.66 14.05 -8.52
C ASN A 397 -10.67 13.06 -7.95
N ILE A 398 -10.24 11.85 -7.69
CA ILE A 398 -11.08 10.79 -7.10
C ILE A 398 -10.64 10.36 -5.72
N LEU A 399 -10.03 11.25 -4.94
CA LEU A 399 -9.60 11.02 -3.56
C LEU A 399 -8.37 10.10 -3.41
N ARG A 400 -7.51 10.02 -4.42
CA ARG A 400 -6.37 9.10 -4.52
C ARG A 400 -5.37 9.18 -3.36
N PRO A 401 -4.76 8.02 -2.97
CA PRO A 401 -3.83 7.89 -1.85
C PRO A 401 -2.35 8.00 -2.23
N GLU A 402 -1.93 7.80 -3.49
CA GLU A 402 -0.56 7.42 -3.88
C GLU A 402 0.50 8.44 -3.43
N THR A 403 0.15 9.73 -3.50
CA THR A 403 1.05 10.76 -2.98
C THR A 403 1.18 10.70 -1.46
N VAL A 404 0.08 10.55 -0.72
CA VAL A 404 0.15 10.47 0.76
C VAL A 404 0.77 9.15 1.24
N GLU A 405 0.61 8.06 0.50
CA GLU A 405 1.34 6.81 0.70
C GLU A 405 2.84 7.04 0.64
N SER A 406 3.33 7.66 -0.43
CA SER A 406 4.75 7.99 -0.59
C SER A 406 5.27 8.89 0.53
N LEU A 407 4.50 9.90 0.94
CA LEU A 407 4.85 10.77 2.07
C LEU A 407 4.94 9.98 3.38
N PHE A 408 4.05 8.99 3.59
CA PHE A 408 4.08 8.09 4.74
C PHE A 408 5.38 7.26 4.79
N TYR A 409 5.76 6.58 3.71
CA TYR A 409 6.99 5.80 3.66
C TYR A 409 8.23 6.67 3.84
N LEU A 410 8.30 7.82 3.16
CA LEU A 410 9.42 8.74 3.29
C LEU A 410 9.56 9.26 4.73
N TRP A 411 8.45 9.65 5.38
CA TRP A 411 8.51 10.06 6.78
C TRP A 411 8.97 8.92 7.70
N ARG A 412 8.40 7.71 7.56
CA ARG A 412 8.76 6.55 8.38
C ARG A 412 10.24 6.17 8.28
N LEU A 413 10.84 6.36 7.10
CA LEU A 413 12.21 5.91 6.83
C LEU A 413 13.26 7.00 7.01
N THR A 414 12.87 8.28 6.97
CA THR A 414 13.82 9.41 7.07
C THR A 414 13.64 10.25 8.34
N GLY A 415 12.49 10.18 8.98
CA GLY A 415 12.13 11.07 10.11
C GLY A 415 11.91 12.53 9.70
N ASN A 416 11.89 12.87 8.40
CA ASN A 416 11.77 14.24 7.93
C ASN A 416 10.32 14.75 8.00
N ASN A 417 10.07 15.69 8.91
CA ASN A 417 8.74 16.25 9.15
C ASN A 417 8.15 17.04 7.96
N THR A 418 8.95 17.41 6.95
CA THR A 418 8.44 18.05 5.74
C THR A 418 7.33 17.22 5.08
N TYR A 419 7.44 15.89 5.11
CA TYR A 419 6.42 14.99 4.54
C TYR A 419 5.11 15.04 5.32
N ARG A 420 5.16 15.21 6.64
CA ARG A 420 3.96 15.45 7.47
C ARG A 420 3.29 16.78 7.13
N GLU A 421 4.05 17.84 6.89
CA GLU A 421 3.49 19.12 6.48
C GLU A 421 2.83 19.04 5.09
N PHE A 422 3.45 18.36 4.15
CA PHE A 422 2.87 18.13 2.83
C PHE A 422 1.54 17.35 2.93
N ALA A 423 1.53 16.27 3.69
CA ALA A 423 0.33 15.46 3.92
C ALA A 423 -0.79 16.27 4.63
N TRP A 424 -0.42 17.12 5.60
CA TRP A 424 -1.38 17.98 6.28
C TRP A 424 -2.02 19.00 5.35
N ASN A 425 -1.25 19.59 4.44
CA ASN A 425 -1.79 20.51 3.43
C ASN A 425 -2.79 19.79 2.49
N ILE A 426 -2.48 18.56 2.08
CA ILE A 426 -3.38 17.73 1.26
C ILE A 426 -4.66 17.40 2.05
N PHE A 427 -4.55 16.99 3.31
CA PHE A 427 -5.71 16.74 4.16
C PHE A 427 -6.61 17.96 4.30
N GLN A 428 -6.03 19.15 4.53
CA GLN A 428 -6.79 20.38 4.61
C GLN A 428 -7.52 20.72 3.30
N ALA A 429 -6.94 20.37 2.14
CA ALA A 429 -7.58 20.55 0.86
C ALA A 429 -8.79 19.61 0.70
N PHE A 430 -8.69 18.34 1.11
CA PHE A 430 -9.84 17.42 1.17
C PHE A 430 -10.94 17.95 2.10
N GLU A 431 -10.61 18.38 3.32
CA GLU A 431 -11.56 18.95 4.26
C GLU A 431 -12.30 20.16 3.70
N LYS A 432 -11.63 20.96 2.88
CA LYS A 432 -12.19 22.20 2.31
C LYS A 432 -13.02 21.98 1.05
N HIS A 433 -12.62 21.06 0.16
CA HIS A 433 -13.15 20.96 -1.19
C HIS A 433 -13.94 19.68 -1.45
N SER A 434 -13.61 18.58 -0.76
CA SER A 434 -14.22 17.25 -0.96
C SER A 434 -15.26 16.91 0.10
N LYS A 435 -15.23 17.55 1.26
CA LYS A 435 -16.13 17.24 2.38
C LYS A 435 -17.52 17.80 2.17
N LEU A 436 -18.51 16.92 2.26
CA LEU A 436 -19.93 17.27 2.31
C LEU A 436 -20.51 17.00 3.71
N LYS A 437 -21.78 17.37 3.91
CA LYS A 437 -22.52 16.98 5.14
C LYS A 437 -22.72 15.47 5.23
N THR A 438 -22.59 14.76 4.13
CA THR A 438 -22.92 13.35 3.92
C THR A 438 -21.76 12.54 3.37
N GLY A 439 -20.53 12.79 3.81
CA GLY A 439 -19.32 12.09 3.40
C GLY A 439 -18.34 12.96 2.62
N TYR A 440 -17.55 12.32 1.77
CA TYR A 440 -16.57 12.98 0.90
C TYR A 440 -16.84 12.62 -0.56
N VAL A 441 -16.45 13.50 -1.46
CA VAL A 441 -16.60 13.32 -2.92
C VAL A 441 -15.30 13.68 -3.62
N GLY A 442 -15.09 13.13 -4.81
CA GLY A 442 -14.07 13.61 -5.73
C GLY A 442 -14.46 14.96 -6.35
N LEU A 443 -13.61 15.41 -7.26
CA LEU A 443 -13.85 16.62 -8.05
C LEU A 443 -13.81 16.28 -9.53
N GLU A 444 -14.78 16.76 -10.30
CA GLU A 444 -14.75 16.71 -11.78
C GLU A 444 -13.64 17.62 -12.33
N ASP A 445 -13.36 18.74 -11.66
CA ASP A 445 -12.28 19.65 -12.01
C ASP A 445 -11.65 20.31 -10.77
N VAL A 446 -10.36 20.02 -10.56
CA VAL A 446 -9.56 20.55 -9.44
C VAL A 446 -9.32 22.07 -9.53
N ASN A 447 -9.57 22.72 -10.66
CA ASN A 447 -9.43 24.17 -10.81
C ASN A 447 -10.74 24.93 -10.60
N THR A 448 -11.89 24.30 -10.85
CA THR A 448 -13.20 24.89 -10.57
C THR A 448 -13.71 24.51 -9.20
N GLY A 449 -13.37 23.31 -8.71
CA GLY A 449 -13.91 22.72 -7.50
C GLY A 449 -15.29 22.08 -7.72
N GLU A 450 -15.68 21.83 -8.97
CA GLU A 450 -16.88 21.06 -9.31
C GLU A 450 -16.72 19.64 -8.77
N GLN A 451 -17.74 19.17 -8.05
CA GLN A 451 -17.73 17.93 -7.30
C GLN A 451 -18.41 16.81 -8.08
N ASP A 452 -17.86 15.61 -8.01
CA ASP A 452 -18.51 14.37 -8.43
C ASP A 452 -19.52 13.87 -7.37
N ASN A 453 -20.00 12.64 -7.52
CA ASN A 453 -20.96 12.06 -6.56
C ASN A 453 -20.51 10.66 -6.11
N LEU A 454 -19.23 10.47 -5.79
CA LEU A 454 -18.73 9.17 -5.32
C LEU A 454 -17.72 9.31 -4.19
N GLN A 455 -17.99 8.61 -3.08
CA GLN A 455 -17.00 8.36 -2.02
C GLN A 455 -16.36 7.01 -2.28
N GLN A 456 -15.18 7.03 -2.87
CA GLN A 456 -14.40 5.83 -3.20
C GLN A 456 -14.12 4.99 -1.95
N SER A 457 -14.22 3.66 -2.04
CA SER A 457 -13.92 2.76 -0.90
C SER A 457 -12.49 2.91 -0.42
N PHE A 458 -11.53 3.08 -1.34
CA PHE A 458 -10.12 3.29 -1.02
C PHE A 458 -9.82 4.60 -0.27
N PHE A 459 -10.73 5.59 -0.30
CA PHE A 459 -10.55 6.79 0.52
C PHE A 459 -10.49 6.45 2.02
N LEU A 460 -11.33 5.49 2.46
CA LEU A 460 -11.34 4.99 3.83
C LEU A 460 -10.22 3.96 4.06
N ALA A 461 -9.99 3.10 3.07
CA ALA A 461 -8.99 2.05 3.15
C ALA A 461 -7.56 2.58 3.16
N GLU A 462 -7.26 3.60 2.34
CA GLU A 462 -5.92 4.06 2.02
C GLU A 462 -5.67 5.50 2.43
N THR A 463 -6.34 6.46 1.78
CA THR A 463 -6.04 7.89 1.92
C THR A 463 -6.12 8.34 3.37
N LEU A 464 -7.21 8.02 4.07
CA LEU A 464 -7.38 8.35 5.48
C LEU A 464 -6.46 7.51 6.38
N LYS A 465 -6.18 6.25 6.02
CA LYS A 465 -5.26 5.39 6.77
C LYS A 465 -3.84 5.92 6.73
N TYR A 466 -3.28 6.21 5.54
CA TYR A 466 -1.92 6.76 5.42
C TYR A 466 -1.80 8.13 6.08
N LEU A 467 -2.81 9.01 5.94
CA LEU A 467 -2.85 10.29 6.65
C LEU A 467 -2.83 10.11 8.17
N TYR A 468 -3.59 9.15 8.71
CA TYR A 468 -3.59 8.84 10.14
C TYR A 468 -2.23 8.30 10.60
N LEU A 469 -1.65 7.35 9.87
CA LEU A 469 -0.36 6.74 10.20
C LEU A 469 0.82 7.72 10.09
N LEU A 470 0.74 8.74 9.23
CA LEU A 470 1.71 9.84 9.17
C LEU A 470 1.80 10.63 10.49
N PHE A 471 0.68 10.74 11.20
CA PHE A 471 0.62 11.48 12.47
C PHE A 471 0.59 10.56 13.69
N SER A 472 0.65 9.24 13.48
CA SER A 472 0.71 8.24 14.55
C SER A 472 2.15 7.85 14.87
N PRO A 473 2.45 7.32 16.07
CA PRO A 473 3.76 6.78 16.39
C PRO A 473 4.19 5.67 15.41
N PRO A 474 5.49 5.54 15.09
CA PRO A 474 5.99 4.46 14.22
C PRO A 474 5.66 3.04 14.70
N SER A 475 5.37 2.87 16.00
CA SER A 475 4.93 1.58 16.58
C SER A 475 3.51 1.17 16.17
N VAL A 476 2.70 2.09 15.64
CA VAL A 476 1.42 1.76 15.03
C VAL A 476 1.67 1.24 13.62
N ILE A 477 1.49 -0.05 13.42
CA ILE A 477 1.81 -0.79 12.18
C ILE A 477 3.29 -0.57 11.77
N PRO A 478 4.27 -1.13 12.52
CA PRO A 478 5.69 -0.97 12.23
C PRO A 478 6.09 -1.72 10.96
N LEU A 479 6.89 -1.08 10.10
CA LEU A 479 7.27 -1.59 8.77
C LEU A 479 8.22 -2.81 8.78
N ASP A 480 8.76 -3.19 9.92
CA ASP A 480 9.54 -4.41 10.12
C ASP A 480 8.68 -5.63 10.49
N GLN A 481 7.39 -5.42 10.78
CA GLN A 481 6.43 -6.47 11.12
C GLN A 481 5.29 -6.58 10.12
N TRP A 482 5.02 -5.53 9.36
CA TRP A 482 3.89 -5.42 8.45
C TRP A 482 4.29 -4.92 7.08
N VAL A 483 3.66 -5.46 6.05
CA VAL A 483 3.73 -4.96 4.69
C VAL A 483 2.32 -4.58 4.24
N PHE A 484 2.17 -3.40 3.66
CA PHE A 484 0.90 -2.97 3.08
C PHE A 484 0.76 -3.53 1.66
N ASN A 485 -0.42 -4.06 1.32
CA ASN A 485 -0.75 -4.35 -0.07
C ASN A 485 -0.99 -3.06 -0.86
N THR A 486 -1.39 -3.15 -2.12
CA THR A 486 -1.64 -1.97 -2.97
C THR A 486 -2.95 -1.25 -2.67
N GLU A 487 -3.80 -1.80 -1.77
CA GLU A 487 -5.00 -1.16 -1.21
C GLU A 487 -4.79 -0.75 0.27
N ALA A 488 -3.52 -0.59 0.67
CA ALA A 488 -3.12 -0.22 2.03
C ALA A 488 -3.58 -1.18 3.15
N HIS A 489 -3.87 -2.42 2.85
CA HIS A 489 -4.17 -3.43 3.86
C HIS A 489 -2.88 -4.00 4.45
N PRO A 490 -2.58 -3.81 5.76
CA PRO A 490 -1.38 -4.36 6.38
C PRO A 490 -1.50 -5.88 6.57
N LEU A 491 -0.55 -6.60 6.01
CA LEU A 491 -0.38 -8.04 6.15
C LEU A 491 0.86 -8.34 6.98
N LYS A 492 0.78 -9.29 7.90
CA LYS A 492 1.88 -9.64 8.79
C LYS A 492 3.02 -10.31 8.03
N ILE A 493 4.24 -9.82 8.23
CA ILE A 493 5.45 -10.41 7.64
C ILE A 493 5.71 -11.78 8.29
N VAL A 494 5.88 -12.81 7.46
CA VAL A 494 6.17 -14.18 7.89
C VAL A 494 7.46 -14.66 7.22
N THR A 495 8.44 -15.09 8.03
CA THR A 495 9.71 -15.59 7.51
C THR A 495 9.49 -16.82 6.62
N ARG A 496 9.94 -16.74 5.38
CA ARG A 496 9.93 -17.85 4.44
C ARG A 496 11.28 -18.55 4.43
N THR A 497 11.28 -19.85 4.64
CA THR A 497 12.46 -20.68 4.53
C THR A 497 12.40 -21.49 3.22
N THR A 498 13.57 -21.77 2.65
CA THR A 498 13.68 -22.82 1.63
C THR A 498 13.29 -24.14 2.32
N GLY A 499 12.14 -24.71 1.90
CA GLY A 499 11.72 -26.03 2.40
C GLY A 499 12.85 -27.08 2.15
N PRO A 500 12.86 -28.20 2.88
CA PRO A 500 13.77 -29.28 2.55
C PRO A 500 13.57 -29.66 1.08
N ASN A 501 14.65 -29.63 0.31
CA ASN A 501 14.66 -30.10 -1.07
C ASN A 501 14.05 -31.50 -1.10
N ASN A 502 12.83 -31.63 -1.57
CA ASN A 502 12.33 -32.91 -2.03
C ASN A 502 13.09 -33.25 -3.33
N SER A 503 14.34 -33.67 -3.15
CA SER A 503 15.06 -34.45 -4.13
C SER A 503 14.52 -35.88 -4.06
N GLY A 504 13.57 -36.16 -4.90
CA GLY A 504 12.97 -37.44 -5.11
C GLY A 504 12.37 -37.49 -6.50
#